data_c425ee47a446f10ba577b8b3c07a2e94
#
_entry.id   c425ee47a446f10ba577b8b3c07a2e94
#
_cell.length_a   1.000
_cell.length_b   1.000
_cell.length_c   1.000
_cell.angle_alpha   90.00
_cell.angle_beta   90.00
_cell.angle_gamma   90.00
#
_symmetry.space_group_name_H-M   'P 1'
#
loop_
_entity.id
_entity.type
_entity.pdbx_description
1 polymer ?
#
loop_
_entity_poly.entity_id
_entity_poly.type
_entity_poly.pdbx_seq_one_letter_code
_entity_poly.pdbx_strand_id
1 'polypeptide(L)'
;PKRNEPFLSEPSSQVPALPAAFDDVLVHTSTSTKLNGILQEILEAVPDEKVLVFSTLHQVLNELAKALELCKVPFLFYVSGMPQHLRNTYVNAFAHKPQFRCLLMSAAIGGSGLDLHCASRIILAEPIWQWDLESQAVKRAWRIGQTRRVLVSTYVMRHTYEERLIERKKARFLNGTD
;
A
#
# COMPACT_ATOMS: atom_id res chain seq x y z
N PRO A 1 11.52 -27.99 -17.93
CA PRO A 1 11.89 -26.73 -17.34
C PRO A 1 10.60 -26.09 -16.83
N LYS A 2 10.36 -26.21 -15.50
CA LYS A 2 9.21 -25.57 -14.85
C LYS A 2 9.43 -24.06 -14.93
N ARG A 3 8.52 -23.35 -15.56
CA ARG A 3 8.46 -21.88 -15.51
C ARG A 3 8.27 -21.51 -14.05
N ASN A 4 9.22 -20.77 -13.49
CA ASN A 4 9.07 -20.13 -12.20
C ASN A 4 7.88 -19.17 -12.31
N GLU A 5 6.73 -19.55 -11.81
CA GLU A 5 5.66 -18.61 -11.55
C GLU A 5 6.20 -17.59 -10.55
N PRO A 6 6.02 -16.28 -10.80
CA PRO A 6 6.47 -15.27 -9.85
C PRO A 6 5.73 -15.49 -8.54
N PHE A 7 6.42 -15.30 -7.44
CA PHE A 7 5.95 -15.36 -6.06
C PHE A 7 4.64 -14.57 -5.90
N LEU A 8 3.55 -15.20 -6.28
CA LEU A 8 2.23 -14.88 -5.80
C LEU A 8 2.28 -15.27 -4.35
N SER A 9 2.20 -14.32 -3.43
CA SER A 9 2.23 -14.49 -1.99
C SER A 9 2.10 -15.96 -1.55
N GLU A 10 3.22 -16.73 -1.66
CA GLU A 10 3.29 -17.90 -0.80
C GLU A 10 3.23 -17.33 0.61
N PRO A 11 2.33 -17.81 1.46
CA PRO A 11 2.28 -17.35 2.83
C PRO A 11 3.69 -17.42 3.36
N SER A 12 4.21 -16.30 3.85
CA SER A 12 5.56 -16.26 4.37
C SER A 12 5.69 -17.45 5.31
N SER A 13 6.72 -18.27 5.16
CA SER A 13 6.97 -19.50 5.93
C SER A 13 7.05 -19.27 7.46
N GLN A 14 6.70 -18.08 7.92
CA GLN A 14 6.69 -17.65 9.33
C GLN A 14 5.28 -17.37 9.87
N VAL A 15 4.23 -17.38 9.04
CA VAL A 15 2.86 -17.26 9.55
C VAL A 15 2.32 -18.68 9.73
N PRO A 16 1.99 -19.11 10.96
CA PRO A 16 1.33 -20.39 11.16
C PRO A 16 0.04 -20.43 10.33
N ALA A 17 -0.13 -21.49 9.54
CA ALA A 17 -1.39 -21.69 8.81
C ALA A 17 -2.55 -21.68 9.83
N LEU A 18 -3.59 -20.92 9.53
CA LEU A 18 -4.80 -20.93 10.36
C LEU A 18 -5.40 -22.34 10.34
N PRO A 19 -5.88 -22.85 11.49
CA PRO A 19 -6.62 -24.10 11.52
C PRO A 19 -7.77 -24.09 10.51
N ALA A 20 -8.04 -25.22 9.86
CA ALA A 20 -9.10 -25.35 8.84
C ALA A 20 -10.50 -24.89 9.32
N ALA A 21 -10.74 -24.90 10.64
CA ALA A 21 -11.95 -24.36 11.25
C ALA A 21 -12.18 -22.85 11.00
N PHE A 22 -11.15 -22.13 10.54
CA PHE A 22 -11.22 -20.69 10.24
C PHE A 22 -11.29 -20.37 8.75
N ASP A 23 -11.33 -21.37 7.87
CA ASP A 23 -11.34 -21.16 6.41
C ASP A 23 -12.56 -20.34 5.92
N ASP A 24 -13.67 -20.44 6.65
CA ASP A 24 -14.92 -19.70 6.36
C ASP A 24 -15.08 -18.43 7.21
N VAL A 25 -14.14 -18.12 8.09
CA VAL A 25 -14.20 -16.94 8.94
C VAL A 25 -13.64 -15.73 8.20
N LEU A 26 -14.49 -14.75 7.96
CA LEU A 26 -14.08 -13.44 7.45
C LEU A 26 -13.62 -12.57 8.63
N VAL A 27 -12.33 -12.28 8.67
CA VAL A 27 -11.77 -11.36 9.66
C VAL A 27 -11.60 -9.99 9.02
N HIS A 28 -12.30 -8.99 9.57
CA HIS A 28 -12.27 -7.60 9.07
C HIS A 28 -11.55 -6.62 10.01
N THR A 29 -10.99 -7.10 11.12
CA THR A 29 -10.36 -6.23 12.11
C THR A 29 -9.00 -6.76 12.57
N SER A 30 -8.16 -5.85 13.01
CA SER A 30 -6.88 -6.11 13.70
C SER A 30 -6.90 -5.49 15.09
N THR A 31 -5.84 -5.70 15.88
CA THR A 31 -5.67 -5.04 17.18
C THR A 31 -5.30 -3.56 17.06
N SER A 32 -4.97 -3.07 15.88
CA SER A 32 -4.60 -1.68 15.62
C SER A 32 -5.71 -0.91 14.94
N THR A 33 -6.22 0.13 15.58
CA THR A 33 -7.24 1.04 15.01
C THR A 33 -6.83 1.62 13.66
N LYS A 34 -5.56 1.98 13.51
CA LYS A 34 -5.01 2.53 12.25
C LYS A 34 -5.05 1.48 11.13
N LEU A 35 -4.59 0.26 11.41
CA LEU A 35 -4.62 -0.83 10.43
C LEU A 35 -6.04 -1.20 10.04
N ASN A 36 -6.97 -1.19 10.99
CA ASN A 36 -8.39 -1.44 10.72
C ASN A 36 -8.97 -0.38 9.78
N GLY A 37 -8.65 0.90 10.01
CA GLY A 37 -9.10 1.97 9.12
C GLY A 37 -8.55 1.82 7.70
N ILE A 38 -7.27 1.49 7.56
CA ILE A 38 -6.64 1.24 6.26
C ILE A 38 -7.28 0.03 5.57
N LEU A 39 -7.46 -1.07 6.30
CA LEU A 39 -8.07 -2.29 5.78
C LEU A 39 -9.50 -2.03 5.31
N GLN A 40 -10.28 -1.31 6.10
CA GLN A 40 -11.65 -0.94 5.75
C GLN A 40 -11.66 -0.11 4.46
N GLU A 41 -10.81 0.90 4.32
CA GLU A 41 -10.72 1.72 3.10
C GLU A 41 -10.36 0.87 1.87
N ILE A 42 -9.48 -0.13 2.02
CA ILE A 42 -9.15 -1.06 0.93
C ILE A 42 -10.36 -1.92 0.55
N LEU A 43 -11.10 -2.42 1.54
CA LEU A 43 -12.28 -3.26 1.32
C LEU A 43 -13.44 -2.48 0.69
N GLU A 44 -13.61 -1.22 1.06
CA GLU A 44 -14.63 -0.31 0.53
C GLU A 44 -14.30 0.22 -0.87
N ALA A 45 -13.05 0.09 -1.33
CA ALA A 45 -12.68 0.50 -2.66
C ALA A 45 -13.55 -0.20 -3.71
N VAL A 46 -14.03 0.56 -4.69
CA VAL A 46 -14.89 0.01 -5.77
C VAL A 46 -14.19 -1.15 -6.49
N PRO A 47 -14.93 -2.13 -7.03
CA PRO A 47 -14.36 -3.37 -7.54
C PRO A 47 -13.27 -3.21 -8.60
N ASP A 48 -13.34 -2.17 -9.41
CA ASP A 48 -12.39 -1.86 -10.48
C ASP A 48 -11.30 -0.85 -10.06
N GLU A 49 -11.30 -0.42 -8.80
CA GLU A 49 -10.34 0.53 -8.25
C GLU A 49 -9.09 -0.21 -7.74
N LYS A 50 -7.92 0.32 -8.08
CA LYS A 50 -6.64 -0.17 -7.59
C LYS A 50 -6.10 0.76 -6.52
N VAL A 51 -5.59 0.17 -5.44
CA VAL A 51 -5.14 0.85 -4.24
C VAL A 51 -3.63 0.70 -4.09
N LEU A 52 -2.93 1.80 -3.89
CA LEU A 52 -1.54 1.83 -3.47
C LEU A 52 -1.47 2.14 -1.98
N VAL A 53 -0.75 1.35 -1.23
CA VAL A 53 -0.49 1.62 0.19
C VAL A 53 0.99 1.84 0.39
N PHE A 54 1.36 3.00 0.88
CA PHE A 54 2.75 3.35 1.19
C PHE A 54 2.97 3.41 2.69
N SER A 55 4.10 2.87 3.13
CA SER A 55 4.63 3.03 4.49
C SER A 55 6.15 3.12 4.47
N THR A 56 6.71 3.90 5.37
CA THR A 56 8.15 3.93 5.65
C THR A 56 8.57 2.76 6.55
N LEU A 57 7.60 2.17 7.26
CA LEU A 57 7.80 1.10 8.23
C LEU A 57 7.43 -0.25 7.61
N HIS A 58 8.43 -1.10 7.43
CA HIS A 58 8.23 -2.47 6.94
C HIS A 58 7.26 -3.30 7.79
N GLN A 59 7.31 -3.08 9.11
CA GLN A 59 6.43 -3.79 10.04
C GLN A 59 4.95 -3.49 9.78
N VAL A 60 4.61 -2.23 9.50
CA VAL A 60 3.23 -1.83 9.16
C VAL A 60 2.74 -2.54 7.90
N LEU A 61 3.60 -2.60 6.86
CA LEU A 61 3.26 -3.31 5.62
C LEU A 61 3.08 -4.81 5.85
N ASN A 62 3.91 -5.43 6.68
CA ASN A 62 3.79 -6.85 7.01
C ASN A 62 2.50 -7.16 7.79
N GLU A 63 2.14 -6.33 8.76
CA GLU A 63 0.89 -6.53 9.51
C GLU A 63 -0.34 -6.32 8.60
N LEU A 64 -0.27 -5.34 7.70
CA LEU A 64 -1.33 -5.12 6.72
C LEU A 64 -1.43 -6.29 5.72
N ALA A 65 -0.29 -6.86 5.28
CA ALA A 65 -0.26 -8.04 4.43
C ALA A 65 -0.97 -9.22 5.10
N LYS A 66 -0.66 -9.52 6.36
CA LYS A 66 -1.34 -10.56 7.13
C LYS A 66 -2.85 -10.31 7.24
N ALA A 67 -3.25 -9.05 7.49
CA ALA A 67 -4.66 -8.69 7.55
C ALA A 67 -5.39 -8.90 6.21
N LEU A 68 -4.75 -8.54 5.09
CA LEU A 68 -5.29 -8.77 3.75
C LEU A 68 -5.38 -10.26 3.40
N GLU A 69 -4.41 -11.07 3.81
CA GLU A 69 -4.45 -12.54 3.67
C GLU A 69 -5.66 -13.12 4.43
N LEU A 70 -5.86 -12.73 5.69
CA LEU A 70 -7.01 -13.15 6.50
C LEU A 70 -8.34 -12.75 5.87
N CYS A 71 -8.40 -11.56 5.27
CA CYS A 71 -9.58 -11.09 4.54
C CYS A 71 -9.71 -11.69 3.12
N LYS A 72 -8.81 -12.58 2.71
CA LYS A 72 -8.76 -13.18 1.36
C LYS A 72 -8.71 -12.13 0.23
N VAL A 73 -8.08 -10.99 0.49
CA VAL A 73 -7.90 -9.92 -0.50
C VAL A 73 -6.56 -10.12 -1.22
N PRO A 74 -6.54 -10.39 -2.52
CA PRO A 74 -5.30 -10.52 -3.27
C PRO A 74 -4.54 -9.19 -3.33
N PHE A 75 -3.28 -9.21 -2.95
CA PHE A 75 -2.39 -8.06 -2.99
C PHE A 75 -1.02 -8.43 -3.54
N LEU A 76 -0.22 -7.42 -3.84
CA LEU A 76 1.19 -7.54 -4.19
C LEU A 76 2.02 -6.76 -3.18
N PHE A 77 3.23 -7.25 -2.92
CA PHE A 77 4.14 -6.68 -1.93
C PHE A 77 5.44 -6.23 -2.61
N TYR A 78 5.70 -4.92 -2.61
CA TYR A 78 6.81 -4.30 -3.31
C TYR A 78 7.75 -3.60 -2.35
N VAL A 79 8.90 -4.22 -2.07
CA VAL A 79 9.84 -3.77 -1.05
C VAL A 79 11.28 -3.65 -1.57
N SER A 80 12.14 -2.98 -0.78
CA SER A 80 13.58 -2.90 -1.08
C SER A 80 14.22 -4.28 -1.08
N GLY A 81 15.26 -4.45 -1.92
CA GLY A 81 15.95 -5.75 -2.06
C GLY A 81 15.31 -6.72 -3.06
N MET A 82 14.10 -6.43 -3.55
CA MET A 82 13.48 -7.26 -4.58
C MET A 82 14.28 -7.17 -5.91
N PRO A 83 14.57 -8.29 -6.58
CA PRO A 83 15.23 -8.30 -7.87
C PRO A 83 14.45 -7.52 -8.94
N GLN A 84 15.17 -6.85 -9.86
CA GLN A 84 14.55 -5.97 -10.86
C GLN A 84 13.50 -6.68 -11.74
N HIS A 85 13.76 -7.92 -12.13
CA HIS A 85 12.82 -8.70 -12.96
C HIS A 85 11.50 -8.98 -12.24
N LEU A 86 11.54 -9.24 -10.92
CA LEU A 86 10.34 -9.41 -10.11
C LEU A 86 9.58 -8.09 -9.92
N ARG A 87 10.31 -6.97 -9.78
CA ARG A 87 9.69 -5.65 -9.70
C ARG A 87 8.81 -5.35 -10.91
N ASN A 88 9.37 -5.57 -12.12
CA ASN A 88 8.63 -5.36 -13.37
C ASN A 88 7.43 -6.29 -13.49
N THR A 89 7.60 -7.55 -13.09
CA THR A 89 6.51 -8.55 -13.10
C THR A 89 5.36 -8.13 -12.17
N TYR A 90 5.68 -7.62 -10.97
CA TYR A 90 4.66 -7.19 -10.01
C TYR A 90 3.93 -5.93 -10.46
N VAL A 91 4.64 -4.96 -11.01
CA VAL A 91 4.02 -3.75 -11.58
C VAL A 91 3.09 -4.11 -12.74
N ASN A 92 3.54 -4.98 -13.66
CA ASN A 92 2.70 -5.45 -14.75
C ASN A 92 1.50 -6.27 -14.27
N ALA A 93 1.68 -7.13 -13.28
CA ALA A 93 0.58 -7.89 -12.68
C ALA A 93 -0.42 -6.95 -12.01
N PHE A 94 0.06 -5.94 -11.26
CA PHE A 94 -0.81 -4.94 -10.67
C PHE A 94 -1.58 -4.15 -11.73
N ALA A 95 -0.93 -3.71 -12.80
CA ALA A 95 -1.57 -2.93 -13.84
C ALA A 95 -2.66 -3.71 -14.60
N HIS A 96 -2.38 -4.98 -14.98
CA HIS A 96 -3.20 -5.70 -15.97
C HIS A 96 -4.05 -6.84 -15.39
N LYS A 97 -3.74 -7.36 -14.19
CA LYS A 97 -4.53 -8.42 -13.58
C LYS A 97 -5.58 -7.83 -12.63
N PRO A 98 -6.88 -8.02 -12.87
CA PRO A 98 -7.93 -7.41 -12.06
C PRO A 98 -8.01 -7.95 -10.64
N GLN A 99 -7.54 -9.18 -10.40
CA GLN A 99 -7.52 -9.79 -9.07
C GLN A 99 -6.62 -9.02 -8.08
N PHE A 100 -5.51 -8.43 -8.55
CA PHE A 100 -4.62 -7.66 -7.67
C PHE A 100 -5.13 -6.23 -7.54
N ARG A 101 -5.87 -5.98 -6.47
CA ARG A 101 -6.47 -4.68 -6.18
C ARG A 101 -5.59 -3.80 -5.31
N CYS A 102 -4.68 -4.40 -4.54
CA CYS A 102 -3.83 -3.70 -3.60
C CYS A 102 -2.35 -3.95 -3.89
N LEU A 103 -1.54 -2.90 -3.84
CA LEU A 103 -0.09 -2.96 -3.92
C LEU A 103 0.49 -2.28 -2.68
N LEU A 104 1.11 -3.07 -1.81
CA LEU A 104 1.81 -2.60 -0.62
C LEU A 104 3.23 -2.20 -1.00
N MET A 105 3.65 -0.98 -0.70
CA MET A 105 4.94 -0.44 -1.12
C MET A 105 5.69 0.25 0.02
N SER A 106 7.00 0.01 0.08
CA SER A 106 7.86 0.85 0.91
C SER A 106 8.00 2.24 0.28
N ALA A 107 7.74 3.30 1.06
CA ALA A 107 7.87 4.68 0.61
C ALA A 107 9.30 5.03 0.16
N ALA A 108 10.32 4.37 0.74
CA ALA A 108 11.73 4.56 0.37
C ALA A 108 12.04 4.19 -1.09
N ILE A 109 11.21 3.36 -1.73
CA ILE A 109 11.41 2.92 -3.13
C ILE A 109 10.74 3.88 -4.12
N GLY A 110 10.09 4.91 -3.65
CA GLY A 110 9.37 5.89 -4.48
C GLY A 110 10.21 6.52 -5.61
N GLY A 111 11.55 6.46 -5.55
CA GLY A 111 12.47 6.99 -6.58
C GLY A 111 12.58 6.16 -7.87
N SER A 112 12.06 4.95 -7.94
CA SER A 112 12.36 3.98 -9.02
C SER A 112 11.61 4.16 -10.35
N GLY A 113 11.01 5.31 -10.62
CA GLY A 113 10.40 5.61 -11.94
C GLY A 113 9.17 4.78 -12.34
N LEU A 114 8.59 4.04 -11.39
CA LEU A 114 7.45 3.15 -11.64
C LEU A 114 6.24 3.91 -12.16
N ASP A 115 5.56 3.32 -13.13
CA ASP A 115 4.30 3.81 -13.65
C ASP A 115 3.13 3.01 -13.04
N LEU A 116 2.36 3.69 -12.21
CA LEU A 116 1.24 3.13 -11.45
C LEU A 116 -0.06 3.92 -11.69
N HIS A 117 -0.19 4.56 -12.86
CA HIS A 117 -1.38 5.36 -13.22
C HIS A 117 -2.67 4.53 -13.25
N CYS A 118 -2.58 3.20 -13.22
CA CYS A 118 -3.75 2.33 -13.08
C CYS A 118 -4.43 2.45 -11.71
N ALA A 119 -3.74 2.99 -10.69
CA ALA A 119 -4.30 3.17 -9.36
C ALA A 119 -4.97 4.55 -9.23
N SER A 120 -6.15 4.57 -8.61
CA SER A 120 -6.91 5.78 -8.33
C SER A 120 -6.99 6.11 -6.83
N ARG A 121 -6.52 5.20 -5.97
CA ARG A 121 -6.49 5.40 -4.52
C ARG A 121 -5.09 5.20 -3.97
N ILE A 122 -4.63 6.16 -3.19
CA ILE A 122 -3.34 6.13 -2.51
C ILE A 122 -3.58 6.27 -1.02
N ILE A 123 -3.05 5.34 -0.25
CA ILE A 123 -3.11 5.35 1.20
C ILE A 123 -1.69 5.50 1.74
N LEU A 124 -1.45 6.54 2.50
CA LEU A 124 -0.25 6.72 3.29
C LEU A 124 -0.54 6.20 4.70
N ALA A 125 0.07 5.08 5.07
CA ALA A 125 -0.19 4.44 6.36
C ALA A 125 0.24 5.30 7.55
N GLU A 126 1.15 6.24 7.33
CA GLU A 126 1.57 7.27 8.27
C GLU A 126 2.00 8.53 7.51
N PRO A 127 2.07 9.71 8.17
CA PRO A 127 2.64 10.90 7.58
C PRO A 127 4.12 10.70 7.27
N ILE A 128 4.50 10.84 6.01
CA ILE A 128 5.90 10.72 5.59
C ILE A 128 6.63 12.03 5.93
N TRP A 129 7.71 11.94 6.71
CA TRP A 129 8.49 13.11 7.12
C TRP A 129 9.04 13.91 5.93
N GLN A 130 9.58 13.20 4.94
CA GLN A 130 10.20 13.80 3.77
C GLN A 130 9.12 14.14 2.74
N TRP A 131 8.88 15.42 2.51
CA TRP A 131 7.92 15.91 1.53
C TRP A 131 8.16 15.34 0.13
N ASP A 132 9.44 15.26 -0.27
CA ASP A 132 9.81 14.74 -1.58
C ASP A 132 9.39 13.28 -1.79
N LEU A 133 9.55 12.45 -0.76
CA LEU A 133 9.13 11.04 -0.81
C LEU A 133 7.60 10.93 -0.94
N GLU A 134 6.85 11.73 -0.19
CA GLU A 134 5.40 11.74 -0.28
C GLU A 134 4.93 12.21 -1.65
N SER A 135 5.48 13.31 -2.12
CA SER A 135 5.19 13.85 -3.45
C SER A 135 5.54 12.85 -4.56
N GLN A 136 6.70 12.18 -4.46
CA GLN A 136 7.09 11.14 -5.39
C GLN A 136 6.14 9.94 -5.36
N ALA A 137 5.70 9.48 -4.19
CA ALA A 137 4.74 8.39 -4.05
C ALA A 137 3.42 8.75 -4.76
N VAL A 138 2.88 9.95 -4.53
CA VAL A 138 1.64 10.42 -5.17
C VAL A 138 1.80 10.54 -6.68
N LYS A 139 2.91 11.09 -7.16
CA LYS A 139 3.22 11.26 -8.59
C LYS A 139 3.35 9.93 -9.35
N ARG A 140 3.43 8.77 -8.68
CA ARG A 140 3.41 7.45 -9.35
C ARG A 140 2.03 7.11 -9.93
N ALA A 141 0.96 7.49 -9.25
CA ALA A 141 -0.40 7.30 -9.74
C ALA A 141 -0.94 8.56 -10.45
N TRP A 142 -0.57 9.75 -9.96
CA TRP A 142 -0.96 11.02 -10.59
C TRP A 142 0.03 11.40 -11.69
N ARG A 143 -0.12 10.78 -12.84
CA ARG A 143 0.78 10.90 -13.98
C ARG A 143 -0.01 11.02 -15.30
N ILE A 144 0.66 11.39 -16.37
CA ILE A 144 0.11 11.39 -17.73
C ILE A 144 -0.42 9.97 -18.03
N GLY A 145 -1.69 9.87 -18.45
CA GLY A 145 -2.38 8.59 -18.64
C GLY A 145 -3.41 8.28 -17.55
N GLN A 146 -3.38 8.98 -16.41
CA GLN A 146 -4.41 8.86 -15.38
C GLN A 146 -5.71 9.52 -15.85
N THR A 147 -6.77 8.72 -15.95
CA THR A 147 -8.10 9.18 -16.40
C THR A 147 -9.10 9.32 -15.26
N ARG A 148 -8.75 8.81 -14.07
CA ARG A 148 -9.60 8.85 -12.87
C ARG A 148 -9.11 9.90 -11.89
N ARG A 149 -10.03 10.39 -11.05
CA ARG A 149 -9.65 11.19 -9.89
C ARG A 149 -8.79 10.34 -8.94
N VAL A 150 -7.61 10.83 -8.58
CA VAL A 150 -6.76 10.18 -7.58
C VAL A 150 -7.14 10.69 -6.20
N LEU A 151 -7.53 9.76 -5.32
CA LEU A 151 -7.80 10.02 -3.91
C LEU A 151 -6.56 9.68 -3.09
N VAL A 152 -6.14 10.59 -2.21
CA VAL A 152 -4.99 10.39 -1.33
C VAL A 152 -5.47 10.50 0.11
N SER A 153 -5.31 9.42 0.87
CA SER A 153 -5.62 9.36 2.30
C SER A 153 -4.33 9.21 3.11
N THR A 154 -4.21 9.98 4.18
CA THR A 154 -3.10 9.84 5.13
C THR A 154 -3.66 9.49 6.50
N TYR A 155 -3.25 8.36 7.04
CA TYR A 155 -3.68 7.91 8.36
C TYR A 155 -2.79 8.49 9.45
N VAL A 156 -3.41 9.19 10.38
CA VAL A 156 -2.72 9.95 11.44
C VAL A 156 -3.25 9.51 12.80
N MET A 157 -2.37 9.16 13.72
CA MET A 157 -2.74 8.90 15.10
C MET A 157 -2.86 10.21 15.86
N ARG A 158 -4.04 10.47 16.44
CA ARG A 158 -4.30 11.67 17.24
C ARG A 158 -3.47 11.66 18.52
N HIS A 159 -3.11 12.85 19.00
CA HIS A 159 -2.34 13.07 20.21
C HIS A 159 -0.94 12.43 20.18
N THR A 160 -0.39 12.24 18.96
CA THR A 160 0.95 11.70 18.77
C THR A 160 1.83 12.67 17.98
N TYR A 161 3.09 12.24 17.81
CA TYR A 161 4.03 12.92 16.93
C TYR A 161 3.52 13.07 15.48
N GLU A 162 2.73 12.13 14.98
CA GLU A 162 2.19 12.17 13.61
C GLU A 162 1.29 13.39 13.39
N GLU A 163 0.46 13.74 14.36
CA GLU A 163 -0.40 14.93 14.30
C GLU A 163 0.42 16.20 14.19
N ARG A 164 1.45 16.34 15.03
CA ARG A 164 2.38 17.48 14.99
C ARG A 164 3.12 17.58 13.65
N LEU A 165 3.41 16.45 13.02
CA LEU A 165 4.04 16.40 11.71
C LEU A 165 3.14 16.98 10.63
N ILE A 166 1.86 16.61 10.62
CA ILE A 166 0.86 17.17 9.70
C ILE A 166 0.69 18.67 9.91
N GLU A 167 0.60 19.13 11.16
CA GLU A 167 0.51 20.57 11.47
C GLU A 167 1.70 21.35 10.93
N ARG A 168 2.92 20.84 11.11
CA ARG A 168 4.13 21.45 10.57
C ARG A 168 4.13 21.48 9.03
N LYS A 169 3.66 20.43 8.38
CA LYS A 169 3.51 20.39 6.92
C LYS A 169 2.53 21.45 6.44
N LYS A 170 1.37 21.56 7.08
CA LYS A 170 0.37 22.57 6.77
C LYS A 170 0.92 23.99 6.93
N ALA A 171 1.63 24.25 8.03
CA ALA A 171 2.24 25.55 8.29
C ALA A 171 3.28 25.95 7.22
N ARG A 172 4.13 25.02 6.77
CA ARG A 172 5.08 25.26 5.68
C ARG A 172 4.38 25.60 4.37
N PHE A 173 3.37 24.83 4.02
CA PHE A 173 2.60 25.07 2.79
C PHE A 173 1.92 26.44 2.78
N LEU A 174 1.37 26.87 3.91
CA LEU A 174 0.71 28.19 4.05
C LEU A 174 1.70 29.34 4.03
N ASN A 175 2.92 29.12 4.52
CA ASN A 175 3.96 30.17 4.60
C ASN A 175 4.82 30.26 3.32
N GLY A 176 4.56 29.46 2.29
CA GLY A 176 5.25 29.54 1.00
C GLY A 176 6.78 29.32 1.08
N THR A 177 7.27 28.64 2.09
CA THR A 177 8.69 28.24 2.20
C THR A 177 8.85 26.84 1.60
N ASP A 178 9.14 26.79 0.29
CA ASP A 178 9.70 25.64 -0.40
C ASP A 178 11.13 25.36 0.06
#